data_d320f2a7bc3adedf73740896ce9cd91a
#
_entry.id   d320f2a7bc3adedf73740896ce9cd91a
#
_cell.length_a   1.000
_cell.length_b   1.000
_cell.length_c   1.000
_cell.angle_alpha   90.00
_cell.angle_beta   90.00
_cell.angle_gamma   90.00
#
_symmetry.space_group_name_H-M   'P 1'
#
loop_
_entity.id
_entity.type
_entity.pdbx_description
1 polymer ?
#
loop_
_entity_poly.entity_id
_entity_poly.type
_entity_poly.pdbx_seq_one_letter_code
_entity_poly.pdbx_strand_id
1 'polypeptide(L)'
;MTGLTWLSGKIAEYNAEKLGTEYFEVEWHAGARPTHTIWQGRVWSQQQLYDVCGLGTVTGLCGANCYHTYFPFVPGVSVRTYTDDWLDEQNRKESEPTEFRGKEYTLYEAKQRQRQMETAMRAQREKVQLLQKGGADPQEVMLQKAKYQGQLNEYAVFSRKMGLKEERERIYIDGRGRISNAKYKRVGEYIEKPFSSDIIELKRKASDPRKGLKFISDDVFNLSLIHISEPTRH
;
A
#
# COMPACT_ATOMS: atom_id res chain seq x y z
N MET A 1 9.36 -2.02 -17.88
CA MET A 1 9.05 -0.73 -18.56
C MET A 1 7.59 -0.74 -18.95
N THR A 2 6.80 0.24 -18.55
CA THR A 2 5.45 0.39 -19.09
C THR A 2 5.56 1.01 -20.50
N GLY A 3 4.64 0.67 -21.41
CA GLY A 3 4.66 1.26 -22.77
C GLY A 3 4.61 2.78 -22.76
N LEU A 4 3.93 3.36 -21.74
CA LEU A 4 3.82 4.81 -21.58
C LEU A 4 5.15 5.47 -21.19
N THR A 5 5.90 4.90 -20.24
CA THR A 5 7.22 5.47 -19.84
C THR A 5 8.24 5.36 -20.96
N TRP A 6 8.20 4.30 -21.74
CA TRP A 6 9.04 4.16 -22.93
C TRP A 6 8.71 5.22 -23.99
N LEU A 7 7.42 5.41 -24.31
CA LEU A 7 6.98 6.41 -25.28
C LEU A 7 7.34 7.83 -24.83
N SER A 8 7.12 8.15 -23.55
CA SER A 8 7.51 9.45 -22.96
C SER A 8 9.01 9.71 -23.12
N GLY A 9 9.85 8.70 -22.87
CA GLY A 9 11.29 8.78 -23.10
C GLY A 9 11.66 9.07 -24.54
N LYS A 10 11.03 8.37 -25.51
CA LYS A 10 11.29 8.62 -26.94
C LYS A 10 10.85 10.01 -27.41
N ILE A 11 9.78 10.52 -26.87
CA ILE A 11 9.34 11.91 -27.12
C ILE A 11 10.35 12.90 -26.52
N ALA A 12 10.87 12.65 -25.33
CA ALA A 12 11.87 13.49 -24.72
C ALA A 12 13.18 13.52 -25.54
N GLU A 13 13.67 12.36 -26.00
CA GLU A 13 14.85 12.26 -26.86
C GLU A 13 14.66 13.02 -28.20
N TYR A 14 13.51 12.83 -28.87
CA TYR A 14 13.18 13.55 -30.08
C TYR A 14 13.15 15.08 -29.88
N ASN A 15 12.55 15.54 -28.80
CA ASN A 15 12.49 16.97 -28.47
C ASN A 15 13.87 17.53 -28.15
N ALA A 16 14.73 16.77 -27.46
CA ALA A 16 16.11 17.16 -27.19
C ALA A 16 16.93 17.37 -28.46
N GLU A 17 16.78 16.46 -29.43
CA GLU A 17 17.41 16.59 -30.76
C GLU A 17 16.94 17.88 -31.46
N LYS A 18 15.63 18.19 -31.43
CA LYS A 18 15.08 19.42 -32.02
C LYS A 18 15.57 20.69 -31.33
N LEU A 19 15.83 20.63 -30.03
CA LEU A 19 16.34 21.73 -29.20
C LEU A 19 17.86 21.84 -29.26
N GLY A 20 18.57 20.89 -29.88
CA GLY A 20 20.02 20.85 -29.93
C GLY A 20 20.68 20.66 -28.56
N THR A 21 20.06 19.87 -27.68
CA THR A 21 20.61 19.59 -26.34
C THR A 21 20.80 18.09 -26.13
N GLU A 22 21.79 17.74 -25.34
CA GLU A 22 22.07 16.37 -24.88
C GLU A 22 21.79 16.22 -23.38
N TYR A 23 21.18 17.23 -22.72
CA TYR A 23 20.90 17.22 -21.31
C TYR A 23 19.42 17.04 -21.03
N PHE A 24 19.12 16.36 -19.92
CA PHE A 24 17.76 16.03 -19.48
C PHE A 24 17.63 16.24 -17.98
N GLU A 25 16.52 16.84 -17.55
CA GLU A 25 16.12 16.84 -16.14
C GLU A 25 15.23 15.65 -15.87
N VAL A 26 15.61 14.83 -14.87
CA VAL A 26 14.82 13.69 -14.41
C VAL A 26 13.81 14.16 -13.37
N GLU A 27 12.57 13.76 -13.51
CA GLU A 27 11.50 14.09 -12.57
C GLU A 27 11.77 13.51 -11.17
N TRP A 28 11.34 14.22 -10.14
CA TRP A 28 11.39 13.74 -8.75
C TRP A 28 10.05 13.12 -8.35
N HIS A 29 10.10 12.02 -7.62
CA HIS A 29 8.92 11.35 -7.07
C HIS A 29 9.10 11.00 -5.60
N ALA A 30 8.13 11.38 -4.77
CA ALA A 30 8.11 11.01 -3.36
C ALA A 30 8.07 9.49 -3.16
N GLY A 31 8.90 8.98 -2.25
CA GLY A 31 9.00 7.56 -1.93
C GLY A 31 9.55 6.74 -3.09
N ALA A 32 10.48 7.28 -3.83
CA ALA A 32 11.27 6.54 -4.80
C ALA A 32 12.09 5.45 -4.10
N ARG A 33 12.46 4.39 -4.85
CA ARG A 33 13.36 3.38 -4.26
C ARG A 33 14.73 4.01 -3.93
N PRO A 34 15.44 3.53 -2.90
CA PRO A 34 16.69 4.15 -2.44
C PRO A 34 17.75 4.35 -3.53
N THR A 35 17.84 3.45 -4.51
CA THR A 35 18.75 3.58 -5.64
C THR A 35 18.40 4.71 -6.62
N HIS A 36 17.19 5.25 -6.56
CA HIS A 36 16.72 6.34 -7.43
C HIS A 36 16.86 7.71 -6.77
N THR A 37 16.94 7.78 -5.44
CA THR A 37 17.06 9.05 -4.71
C THR A 37 18.34 9.81 -5.04
N ILE A 38 19.37 9.11 -5.46
CA ILE A 38 20.67 9.72 -5.80
C ILE A 38 20.67 10.49 -7.11
N TRP A 39 19.76 10.17 -8.04
CA TRP A 39 19.76 10.75 -9.38
C TRP A 39 18.43 11.43 -9.77
N GLN A 40 17.32 11.20 -9.08
CA GLN A 40 16.05 11.88 -9.36
C GLN A 40 16.13 13.39 -9.11
N GLY A 41 15.36 14.19 -9.86
CA GLY A 41 15.28 15.64 -9.72
C GLY A 41 16.54 16.38 -10.20
N ARG A 42 17.50 15.69 -10.82
CA ARG A 42 18.77 16.26 -11.27
C ARG A 42 18.87 16.29 -12.79
N VAL A 43 19.79 17.10 -13.29
CA VAL A 43 20.10 17.21 -14.71
C VAL A 43 21.27 16.30 -15.05
N TRP A 44 21.10 15.51 -16.11
CA TRP A 44 22.05 14.51 -16.57
C TRP A 44 22.26 14.64 -18.07
N SER A 45 23.47 14.35 -18.57
CA SER A 45 23.68 14.17 -20.01
C SER A 45 23.03 12.87 -20.48
N GLN A 46 22.80 12.75 -21.78
CA GLN A 46 22.26 11.53 -22.36
C GLN A 46 23.05 10.28 -21.97
N GLN A 47 24.38 10.35 -22.00
CA GLN A 47 25.25 9.26 -21.58
C GLN A 47 25.06 8.92 -20.10
N GLN A 48 24.94 9.92 -19.25
CA GLN A 48 24.73 9.71 -17.80
C GLN A 48 23.35 9.13 -17.48
N LEU A 49 22.32 9.35 -18.30
CA LEU A 49 21.06 8.65 -18.13
C LEU A 49 21.24 7.13 -18.22
N TYR A 50 22.13 6.64 -19.06
CA TYR A 50 22.46 5.21 -19.15
C TYR A 50 23.40 4.77 -18.03
N ASP A 51 24.49 5.47 -17.78
CA ASP A 51 25.56 5.04 -16.89
C ASP A 51 25.22 5.23 -15.41
N VAL A 52 24.54 6.32 -15.05
CA VAL A 52 24.21 6.69 -13.67
C VAL A 52 22.78 6.35 -13.32
N CYS A 53 21.82 6.75 -14.15
CA CYS A 53 20.39 6.51 -13.89
C CYS A 53 19.94 5.12 -14.32
N GLY A 54 20.75 4.38 -15.07
CA GLY A 54 20.49 3.03 -15.53
C GLY A 54 19.34 2.94 -16.54
N LEU A 55 19.19 3.94 -17.40
CA LEU A 55 18.20 3.92 -18.48
C LEU A 55 18.38 2.66 -19.35
N GLY A 56 17.29 1.95 -19.60
CA GLY A 56 17.32 0.68 -20.33
C GLY A 56 17.54 -0.57 -19.48
N THR A 57 17.88 -0.42 -18.21
CA THR A 57 18.00 -1.55 -17.28
C THR A 57 16.66 -1.84 -16.56
N VAL A 58 16.51 -3.06 -16.04
CA VAL A 58 15.27 -3.47 -15.35
C VAL A 58 15.00 -2.65 -14.10
N THR A 59 16.04 -2.25 -13.37
CA THR A 59 15.94 -1.55 -12.08
C THR A 59 16.24 -0.06 -12.12
N GLY A 60 16.63 0.46 -13.28
CA GLY A 60 16.99 1.87 -13.47
C GLY A 60 15.83 2.76 -13.91
N LEU A 61 16.19 3.90 -14.49
CA LEU A 61 15.27 4.89 -15.04
C LEU A 61 14.36 4.26 -16.12
N CYS A 62 13.07 4.52 -16.03
CA CYS A 62 12.04 3.91 -16.87
C CYS A 62 11.96 2.37 -16.80
N GLY A 63 12.65 1.72 -15.88
CA GLY A 63 12.63 0.27 -15.69
C GLY A 63 11.36 -0.24 -15.02
N ALA A 64 11.39 -1.47 -14.49
CA ALA A 64 10.24 -2.10 -13.84
C ALA A 64 9.81 -1.33 -12.58
N ASN A 65 8.54 -0.95 -12.52
CA ASN A 65 7.95 -0.15 -11.44
C ASN A 65 8.66 1.20 -11.20
N CYS A 66 9.38 1.73 -12.18
CA CYS A 66 9.87 3.09 -12.18
C CYS A 66 8.78 4.01 -12.72
N TYR A 67 8.50 5.11 -12.01
CA TYR A 67 7.53 6.13 -12.42
C TYR A 67 8.20 7.41 -12.91
N HIS A 68 9.55 7.48 -12.84
CA HIS A 68 10.29 8.64 -13.29
C HIS A 68 10.20 8.79 -14.80
N THR A 69 10.04 10.04 -15.22
CA THR A 69 10.20 10.52 -16.59
C THR A 69 11.35 11.50 -16.65
N TYR A 70 11.75 11.89 -17.85
CA TYR A 70 12.80 12.89 -18.05
C TYR A 70 12.43 13.80 -19.21
N PHE A 71 12.91 15.03 -19.17
CA PHE A 71 12.59 16.08 -20.11
C PHE A 71 13.87 16.75 -20.61
N PRO A 72 13.89 17.26 -21.86
CA PRO A 72 15.04 18.01 -22.38
C PRO A 72 15.37 19.21 -21.47
N PHE A 73 16.62 19.41 -21.23
CA PHE A 73 17.15 20.55 -20.50
C PHE A 73 18.19 21.27 -21.37
N VAL A 74 18.01 22.58 -21.58
CA VAL A 74 18.95 23.38 -22.38
C VAL A 74 19.80 24.22 -21.43
N PRO A 75 21.10 23.88 -21.24
CA PRO A 75 21.98 24.66 -20.35
C PRO A 75 22.02 26.13 -20.72
N GLY A 76 21.92 27.02 -19.73
CA GLY A 76 21.90 28.46 -19.93
C GLY A 76 20.56 29.05 -20.35
N VAL A 77 19.55 28.22 -20.69
CA VAL A 77 18.19 28.62 -21.05
C VAL A 77 17.17 28.07 -20.10
N SER A 78 17.21 26.75 -19.85
CA SER A 78 16.30 26.07 -18.93
C SER A 78 16.64 26.36 -17.47
N VAL A 79 15.62 26.51 -16.64
CA VAL A 79 15.76 26.60 -15.18
C VAL A 79 15.44 25.25 -14.57
N ARG A 80 16.27 24.77 -13.66
CA ARG A 80 16.01 23.52 -12.93
C ARG A 80 14.73 23.62 -12.12
N THR A 81 13.91 22.58 -12.20
CA THR A 81 12.67 22.45 -11.41
C THR A 81 12.97 22.30 -9.93
N TYR A 82 14.06 21.57 -9.60
CA TYR A 82 14.46 21.25 -8.22
C TYR A 82 15.85 21.78 -7.92
N THR A 83 16.00 22.48 -6.79
CA THR A 83 17.34 22.86 -6.28
C THR A 83 17.96 21.71 -5.50
N ASP A 84 19.29 21.71 -5.36
CA ASP A 84 19.99 20.66 -4.60
C ASP A 84 19.59 20.70 -3.11
N ASP A 85 19.47 21.87 -2.50
CA ASP A 85 19.01 22.04 -1.11
C ASP A 85 17.60 21.47 -0.90
N TRP A 86 16.71 21.68 -1.87
CA TRP A 86 15.35 21.12 -1.81
C TRP A 86 15.38 19.59 -1.91
N LEU A 87 16.18 19.03 -2.83
CA LEU A 87 16.33 17.57 -2.98
C LEU A 87 16.89 16.93 -1.72
N ASP A 88 17.91 17.53 -1.12
CA ASP A 88 18.53 17.02 0.11
C ASP A 88 17.54 17.05 1.28
N GLU A 89 16.76 18.12 1.41
CA GLU A 89 15.70 18.21 2.41
C GLU A 89 14.58 17.16 2.19
N GLN A 90 14.16 16.92 0.93
CA GLN A 90 13.17 15.87 0.65
C GLN A 90 13.74 14.48 0.95
N ASN A 91 14.96 14.19 0.53
CA ASN A 91 15.61 12.90 0.81
C ASN A 91 15.76 12.68 2.32
N ARG A 92 16.08 13.72 3.09
CA ARG A 92 16.13 13.65 4.55
C ARG A 92 14.77 13.30 5.14
N LYS A 93 13.70 14.00 4.74
CA LYS A 93 12.33 13.76 5.22
C LYS A 93 11.85 12.34 4.87
N GLU A 94 12.14 11.86 3.68
CA GLU A 94 11.72 10.54 3.23
C GLU A 94 12.48 9.39 3.91
N SER A 95 13.69 9.67 4.39
CA SER A 95 14.50 8.72 5.16
C SER A 95 14.14 8.67 6.65
N GLU A 96 13.42 9.67 7.18
CA GLU A 96 12.95 9.67 8.57
C GLU A 96 11.94 8.53 8.80
N PRO A 97 12.25 7.56 9.69
CA PRO A 97 11.35 6.44 9.88
C PRO A 97 10.12 6.84 10.71
N THR A 98 8.98 6.27 10.37
CA THR A 98 7.75 6.37 11.15
C THR A 98 7.42 5.01 11.74
N GLU A 99 7.19 4.95 13.05
CA GLU A 99 6.87 3.72 13.76
C GLU A 99 5.39 3.35 13.58
N PHE A 100 5.16 2.06 13.32
CA PHE A 100 3.84 1.44 13.37
C PHE A 100 3.93 0.04 13.98
N ARG A 101 3.29 -0.15 15.13
CA ARG A 101 3.24 -1.42 15.88
C ARG A 101 4.63 -2.03 16.15
N GLY A 102 5.57 -1.22 16.61
CA GLY A 102 6.92 -1.64 16.97
C GLY A 102 7.85 -1.88 15.77
N LYS A 103 7.41 -1.54 14.55
CA LYS A 103 8.25 -1.58 13.37
C LYS A 103 8.36 -0.19 12.76
N GLU A 104 9.57 0.21 12.41
CA GLU A 104 9.87 1.45 11.70
C GLU A 104 9.76 1.26 10.19
N TYR A 105 9.30 2.31 9.51
CA TYR A 105 9.15 2.35 8.05
C TYR A 105 9.60 3.71 7.53
N THR A 106 10.51 3.72 6.58
CA THR A 106 10.76 4.87 5.71
C THR A 106 9.57 5.07 4.77
N LEU A 107 9.47 6.22 4.10
CA LEU A 107 8.38 6.47 3.16
C LEU A 107 8.31 5.40 2.05
N TYR A 108 9.45 4.99 1.52
CA TYR A 108 9.53 3.92 0.52
C TYR A 108 8.99 2.59 1.07
N GLU A 109 9.45 2.17 2.24
CA GLU A 109 9.01 0.91 2.87
C GLU A 109 7.54 0.94 3.22
N ALA A 110 7.03 2.08 3.70
CA ALA A 110 5.60 2.26 3.97
C ALA A 110 4.76 2.08 2.70
N LYS A 111 5.18 2.66 1.57
CA LYS A 111 4.52 2.45 0.27
C LYS A 111 4.59 1.00 -0.19
N GLN A 112 5.72 0.31 -0.01
CA GLN A 112 5.83 -1.11 -0.33
C GLN A 112 4.91 -1.96 0.56
N ARG A 113 4.85 -1.66 1.86
CA ARG A 113 3.94 -2.33 2.79
C ARG A 113 2.48 -2.12 2.40
N GLN A 114 2.10 -0.90 2.04
CA GLN A 114 0.75 -0.58 1.56
C GLN A 114 0.37 -1.45 0.34
N ARG A 115 1.25 -1.58 -0.65
CA ARG A 115 1.03 -2.45 -1.83
C ARG A 115 0.91 -3.93 -1.48
N GLN A 116 1.71 -4.41 -0.52
CA GLN A 116 1.58 -5.78 -0.02
C GLN A 116 0.20 -6.01 0.60
N MET A 117 -0.30 -5.06 1.40
CA MET A 117 -1.63 -5.12 1.99
C MET A 117 -2.73 -5.12 0.92
N GLU A 118 -2.62 -4.28 -0.11
CA GLU A 118 -3.55 -4.25 -1.25
C GLU A 118 -3.59 -5.60 -1.98
N THR A 119 -2.43 -6.23 -2.17
CA THR A 119 -2.32 -7.55 -2.81
C THR A 119 -2.95 -8.63 -1.93
N ALA A 120 -2.70 -8.62 -0.63
CA ALA A 120 -3.30 -9.56 0.32
C ALA A 120 -4.83 -9.41 0.38
N MET A 121 -5.34 -8.17 0.33
CA MET A 121 -6.78 -7.90 0.29
C MET A 121 -7.42 -8.40 -1.01
N ARG A 122 -6.76 -8.28 -2.17
CA ARG A 122 -7.25 -8.87 -3.43
C ARG A 122 -7.38 -10.37 -3.32
N ALA A 123 -6.33 -11.05 -2.84
CA ALA A 123 -6.35 -12.50 -2.65
C ALA A 123 -7.43 -12.95 -1.65
N GLN A 124 -7.59 -12.23 -0.54
CA GLN A 124 -8.63 -12.53 0.45
C GLN A 124 -10.03 -12.33 -0.12
N ARG A 125 -10.25 -11.28 -0.91
CA ARG A 125 -11.53 -11.02 -1.59
C ARG A 125 -11.85 -12.13 -2.61
N GLU A 126 -10.87 -12.54 -3.42
CA GLU A 126 -11.01 -13.65 -4.35
C GLU A 126 -11.40 -14.94 -3.63
N LYS A 127 -10.70 -15.25 -2.52
CA LYS A 127 -11.02 -16.41 -1.68
C LYS A 127 -12.49 -16.39 -1.22
N VAL A 128 -12.98 -15.25 -0.72
CA VAL A 128 -14.37 -15.11 -0.29
C VAL A 128 -15.34 -15.37 -1.44
N GLN A 129 -15.06 -14.83 -2.62
CA GLN A 129 -15.93 -15.01 -3.78
C GLN A 129 -15.95 -16.46 -4.29
N LEU A 130 -14.79 -17.13 -4.29
CA LEU A 130 -14.70 -18.54 -4.68
C LEU A 130 -15.47 -19.44 -3.70
N LEU A 131 -15.32 -19.22 -2.40
CA LEU A 131 -16.07 -19.95 -1.38
C LEU A 131 -17.58 -19.75 -1.52
N GLN A 132 -18.02 -18.51 -1.80
CA GLN A 132 -19.45 -18.23 -2.04
C GLN A 132 -19.98 -18.92 -3.29
N LYS A 133 -19.22 -18.92 -4.40
CA LYS A 133 -19.60 -19.56 -5.64
C LYS A 133 -19.58 -21.09 -5.54
N GLY A 134 -18.64 -21.63 -4.76
CA GLY A 134 -18.50 -23.07 -4.51
C GLY A 134 -19.51 -23.64 -3.51
N GLY A 135 -20.39 -22.82 -2.93
CA GLY A 135 -21.37 -23.29 -1.95
C GLY A 135 -20.75 -23.73 -0.61
N ALA A 136 -19.60 -23.16 -0.23
CA ALA A 136 -18.95 -23.46 1.05
C ALA A 136 -19.83 -23.11 2.25
N ASP A 137 -19.52 -23.70 3.41
CA ASP A 137 -20.23 -23.45 4.65
C ASP A 137 -20.38 -21.93 4.91
N PRO A 138 -21.61 -21.45 5.19
CA PRO A 138 -21.87 -20.06 5.50
C PRO A 138 -21.01 -19.49 6.63
N GLN A 139 -20.63 -20.28 7.62
CA GLN A 139 -19.76 -19.86 8.73
C GLN A 139 -18.32 -19.59 8.23
N GLU A 140 -17.80 -20.45 7.37
CA GLU A 140 -16.49 -20.23 6.75
C GLU A 140 -16.49 -18.97 5.88
N VAL A 141 -17.50 -18.78 5.04
CA VAL A 141 -17.66 -17.56 4.23
C VAL A 141 -17.71 -16.32 5.12
N MET A 142 -18.42 -16.36 6.23
CA MET A 142 -18.51 -15.26 7.19
C MET A 142 -17.13 -14.96 7.82
N LEU A 143 -16.40 -15.99 8.25
CA LEU A 143 -15.05 -15.83 8.82
C LEU A 143 -14.09 -15.18 7.82
N GLN A 144 -14.10 -15.63 6.57
CA GLN A 144 -13.24 -15.06 5.54
C GLN A 144 -13.63 -13.61 5.18
N LYS A 145 -14.91 -13.24 5.25
CA LYS A 145 -15.37 -11.85 5.13
C LYS A 145 -14.91 -10.99 6.30
N ALA A 146 -14.99 -11.49 7.52
CA ALA A 146 -14.50 -10.79 8.71
C ALA A 146 -12.99 -10.54 8.62
N LYS A 147 -12.23 -11.53 8.15
CA LYS A 147 -10.79 -11.37 7.87
C LYS A 147 -10.50 -10.27 6.83
N TYR A 148 -11.26 -10.25 5.74
CA TYR A 148 -11.14 -9.19 4.73
C TYR A 148 -11.44 -7.81 5.32
N GLN A 149 -12.49 -7.69 6.14
CA GLN A 149 -12.82 -6.43 6.82
C GLN A 149 -11.72 -5.98 7.80
N GLY A 150 -11.13 -6.93 8.52
CA GLY A 150 -9.96 -6.68 9.37
C GLY A 150 -8.77 -6.11 8.58
N GLN A 151 -8.48 -6.70 7.43
CA GLN A 151 -7.42 -6.21 6.53
C GLN A 151 -7.71 -4.78 6.00
N LEU A 152 -8.98 -4.47 5.64
CA LEU A 152 -9.37 -3.12 5.22
C LEU A 152 -9.18 -2.09 6.34
N ASN A 153 -9.54 -2.44 7.56
CA ASN A 153 -9.36 -1.56 8.73
C ASN A 153 -7.88 -1.33 9.01
N GLU A 154 -7.08 -2.38 9.00
CA GLU A 154 -5.62 -2.29 9.18
C GLU A 154 -4.95 -1.44 8.12
N TYR A 155 -5.33 -1.61 6.85
CA TYR A 155 -4.86 -0.80 5.73
C TYR A 155 -5.18 0.69 5.93
N ALA A 156 -6.39 1.01 6.36
CA ALA A 156 -6.79 2.40 6.62
C ALA A 156 -6.00 3.01 7.79
N VAL A 157 -5.81 2.26 8.89
CA VAL A 157 -5.04 2.72 10.06
C VAL A 157 -3.58 2.91 9.70
N PHE A 158 -2.98 1.94 8.99
CA PHE A 158 -1.60 2.01 8.52
C PHE A 158 -1.38 3.21 7.59
N SER A 159 -2.21 3.35 6.55
CA SER A 159 -2.10 4.44 5.58
C SER A 159 -2.18 5.81 6.25
N ARG A 160 -3.13 5.99 7.19
CA ARG A 160 -3.28 7.23 7.96
C ARG A 160 -2.04 7.52 8.83
N LYS A 161 -1.52 6.52 9.52
CA LYS A 161 -0.33 6.67 10.37
C LYS A 161 0.90 7.06 9.56
N MET A 162 1.05 6.48 8.36
CA MET A 162 2.17 6.76 7.45
C MET A 162 1.97 8.03 6.59
N GLY A 163 0.86 8.76 6.75
CA GLY A 163 0.54 9.91 5.90
C GLY A 163 0.30 9.55 4.43
N LEU A 164 -0.05 8.29 4.14
CA LEU A 164 -0.29 7.81 2.79
C LEU A 164 -1.76 7.90 2.42
N LYS A 165 -2.04 8.26 1.16
CA LYS A 165 -3.37 8.16 0.58
C LYS A 165 -3.78 6.68 0.45
N GLU A 166 -5.03 6.37 0.77
CA GLU A 166 -5.60 5.04 0.52
C GLU A 166 -5.88 4.86 -0.98
N GLU A 167 -5.17 3.95 -1.62
CA GLU A 167 -5.35 3.61 -3.05
C GLU A 167 -6.34 2.44 -3.21
N ARG A 168 -7.58 2.64 -2.73
CA ARG A 168 -8.60 1.56 -2.69
C ARG A 168 -8.97 1.03 -4.07
N GLU A 169 -8.87 1.83 -5.13
CA GLU A 169 -9.05 1.43 -6.52
C GLU A 169 -8.11 0.29 -6.92
N ARG A 170 -6.89 0.24 -6.35
CA ARG A 170 -5.94 -0.85 -6.58
C ARG A 170 -6.40 -2.19 -6.01
N ILE A 171 -7.26 -2.17 -5.00
CA ILE A 171 -7.86 -3.38 -4.45
C ILE A 171 -8.89 -3.96 -5.42
N TYR A 172 -9.50 -3.11 -6.25
CA TYR A 172 -10.60 -3.48 -7.14
C TYR A 172 -10.21 -3.55 -8.63
N ILE A 173 -8.93 -3.44 -8.95
CA ILE A 173 -8.40 -3.41 -10.33
C ILE A 173 -8.71 -4.68 -11.12
N ASP A 174 -8.97 -5.80 -10.44
CA ASP A 174 -9.33 -7.08 -11.05
C ASP A 174 -10.78 -7.16 -11.58
N GLY A 175 -11.55 -6.09 -11.49
CA GLY A 175 -12.93 -6.02 -11.97
C GLY A 175 -13.94 -6.88 -11.20
N ARG A 176 -13.55 -7.58 -10.15
CA ARG A 176 -14.42 -8.48 -9.37
C ARG A 176 -15.41 -7.79 -8.44
N GLY A 177 -15.38 -6.45 -8.39
CA GLY A 177 -16.29 -5.66 -7.56
C GLY A 177 -16.01 -5.75 -6.05
N ARG A 178 -16.90 -5.20 -5.26
CA ARG A 178 -16.81 -5.18 -3.80
C ARG A 178 -17.52 -6.38 -3.19
N ILE A 179 -17.02 -6.86 -2.05
CA ILE A 179 -17.78 -7.84 -1.25
C ILE A 179 -18.95 -7.12 -0.62
N SER A 180 -20.17 -7.56 -0.95
CA SER A 180 -21.40 -6.99 -0.41
C SER A 180 -21.55 -7.31 1.08
N ASN A 181 -21.81 -6.29 1.90
CA ASN A 181 -22.19 -6.43 3.30
C ASN A 181 -23.68 -6.80 3.48
N ALA A 182 -24.49 -6.84 2.39
CA ALA A 182 -25.92 -7.02 2.47
C ALA A 182 -26.35 -8.34 3.14
N LYS A 183 -25.54 -9.41 2.98
CA LYS A 183 -25.77 -10.67 3.71
C LYS A 183 -25.29 -10.62 5.16
N TYR A 184 -24.40 -9.70 5.51
CA TYR A 184 -23.92 -9.50 6.87
C TYR A 184 -24.99 -8.93 7.80
N LYS A 185 -25.83 -8.01 7.30
CA LYS A 185 -26.99 -7.50 8.06
C LYS A 185 -27.99 -8.61 8.39
N ARG A 186 -28.25 -9.53 7.46
CA ARG A 186 -29.18 -10.66 7.70
C ARG A 186 -28.61 -11.70 8.65
N VAL A 187 -27.31 -11.98 8.61
CA VAL A 187 -26.64 -12.89 9.55
C VAL A 187 -26.50 -12.21 10.92
N GLY A 188 -26.24 -10.90 10.97
CA GLY A 188 -26.27 -10.12 12.20
C GLY A 188 -27.64 -10.11 12.86
N GLU A 189 -28.73 -9.95 12.09
CA GLU A 189 -30.09 -10.05 12.63
C GLU A 189 -30.41 -11.46 13.15
N TYR A 190 -29.87 -12.52 12.54
CA TYR A 190 -30.04 -13.89 13.02
C TYR A 190 -29.23 -14.21 14.28
N ILE A 191 -28.08 -13.58 14.44
CA ILE A 191 -27.22 -13.72 15.62
C ILE A 191 -27.64 -12.74 16.73
N GLU A 192 -28.14 -11.55 16.39
CA GLU A 192 -28.58 -10.56 17.38
C GLU A 192 -29.82 -11.01 18.16
N LYS A 193 -30.73 -11.81 17.57
CA LYS A 193 -31.91 -12.26 18.28
C LYS A 193 -31.66 -13.28 19.40
N PRO A 194 -30.78 -14.28 19.26
CA PRO A 194 -30.39 -15.11 20.40
C PRO A 194 -29.28 -14.50 21.28
N PHE A 195 -28.38 -13.70 20.70
CA PHE A 195 -27.26 -13.12 21.43
C PHE A 195 -27.60 -11.83 22.19
N SER A 196 -28.61 -11.08 21.77
CA SER A 196 -28.97 -9.83 22.44
C SER A 196 -29.49 -10.05 23.87
N SER A 197 -30.24 -11.11 24.10
CA SER A 197 -30.72 -11.50 25.44
C SER A 197 -29.51 -11.97 26.30
N ASP A 198 -28.61 -12.74 25.74
CA ASP A 198 -27.45 -13.25 26.46
C ASP A 198 -26.40 -12.15 26.75
N ILE A 199 -26.18 -11.22 25.80
CA ILE A 199 -25.30 -10.06 26.00
C ILE A 199 -25.90 -9.08 27.02
N ILE A 200 -27.21 -8.85 27.00
CA ILE A 200 -27.89 -8.00 27.98
C ILE A 200 -27.83 -8.66 29.36
N GLU A 201 -28.02 -9.97 29.45
CA GLU A 201 -27.89 -10.71 30.70
C GLU A 201 -26.43 -10.78 31.20
N LEU A 202 -25.47 -10.94 30.31
CA LEU A 202 -24.04 -10.85 30.61
C LEU A 202 -23.63 -9.44 31.05
N LYS A 203 -24.13 -8.38 30.41
CA LYS A 203 -23.91 -7.00 30.85
C LYS A 203 -24.56 -6.72 32.21
N ARG A 204 -25.73 -7.30 32.48
CA ARG A 204 -26.40 -7.20 33.78
C ARG A 204 -25.65 -7.96 34.87
N LYS A 205 -25.07 -9.13 34.53
CA LYS A 205 -24.18 -9.89 35.45
C LYS A 205 -22.84 -9.20 35.68
N ALA A 206 -22.33 -8.49 34.65
CA ALA A 206 -21.09 -7.71 34.70
C ALA A 206 -21.21 -6.42 35.54
N SER A 207 -22.41 -5.89 35.66
CA SER A 207 -22.67 -4.70 36.52
C SER A 207 -22.87 -5.01 38.00
N ASP A 208 -22.86 -6.28 38.41
CA ASP A 208 -22.90 -6.67 39.82
C ASP A 208 -21.46 -6.93 40.36
N PRO A 209 -20.89 -6.00 41.13
CA PRO A 209 -19.48 -6.10 41.59
C PRO A 209 -19.23 -7.26 42.56
N ARG A 210 -20.25 -8.01 42.97
CA ARG A 210 -20.15 -9.09 43.94
C ARG A 210 -20.04 -10.50 43.37
N LYS A 211 -20.18 -10.65 42.03
CA LYS A 211 -20.02 -11.94 41.35
C LYS A 211 -18.83 -11.87 40.39
N GLY A 212 -17.70 -12.32 40.88
CA GLY A 212 -16.41 -12.26 40.20
C GLY A 212 -16.42 -12.71 38.76
N LEU A 213 -16.31 -11.75 37.86
CA LEU A 213 -16.09 -11.90 36.42
C LEU A 213 -14.62 -12.13 36.10
N LYS A 214 -14.03 -13.20 36.63
CA LYS A 214 -12.68 -13.62 36.27
C LYS A 214 -12.64 -14.46 34.99
N PHE A 215 -13.80 -14.89 34.45
CA PHE A 215 -13.84 -15.88 33.37
C PHE A 215 -14.17 -15.34 31.97
N ILE A 216 -14.53 -14.07 31.82
CA ILE A 216 -14.96 -13.53 30.50
C ILE A 216 -13.83 -12.75 29.81
N SER A 217 -12.80 -12.33 30.54
CA SER A 217 -11.72 -11.55 29.94
C SER A 217 -10.76 -12.39 29.07
N ASP A 218 -10.55 -13.66 29.42
CA ASP A 218 -9.51 -14.47 28.76
C ASP A 218 -10.01 -15.15 27.49
N ASP A 219 -11.27 -15.56 27.40
CA ASP A 219 -11.80 -16.22 26.22
C ASP A 219 -12.15 -15.25 25.07
N VAL A 220 -12.62 -14.04 25.38
CA VAL A 220 -12.88 -13.01 24.36
C VAL A 220 -11.59 -12.36 23.86
N PHE A 221 -10.57 -12.27 24.70
CA PHE A 221 -9.24 -11.80 24.30
C PHE A 221 -8.46 -12.82 23.49
N ASN A 222 -8.61 -14.12 23.75
CA ASN A 222 -7.96 -15.19 23.00
C ASN A 222 -8.53 -15.40 21.60
N LEU A 223 -9.78 -15.00 21.32
CA LEU A 223 -10.33 -14.97 19.95
C LEU A 223 -9.77 -13.85 19.09
N SER A 224 -9.13 -12.84 19.67
CA SER A 224 -8.47 -11.75 18.92
C SER A 224 -6.98 -12.02 18.66
N LEU A 225 -6.39 -13.01 19.33
CA LEU A 225 -5.00 -13.43 19.22
C LEU A 225 -4.86 -14.78 18.53
N ILE A 226 -5.49 -14.96 17.38
CA ILE A 226 -5.07 -16.04 16.49
C ILE A 226 -3.70 -15.63 15.95
N HIS A 227 -2.67 -16.25 16.51
CA HIS A 227 -1.28 -16.16 16.09
C HIS A 227 -1.19 -16.32 14.56
N ILE A 228 -0.70 -15.28 13.91
CA ILE A 228 -0.05 -15.42 12.61
C ILE A 228 1.34 -15.96 12.92
N SER A 229 1.49 -17.29 12.97
CA SER A 229 2.80 -17.93 12.94
C SER A 229 3.42 -17.61 11.57
N GLU A 230 4.60 -16.97 11.61
CA GLU A 230 5.43 -16.78 10.42
C GLU A 230 5.80 -18.14 9.84
N PRO A 231 5.80 -18.29 8.50
CA PRO A 231 6.34 -19.48 7.88
C PRO A 231 7.86 -19.51 8.10
N THR A 232 8.34 -20.48 8.85
CA THR A 232 9.77 -20.83 8.96
C THR A 232 10.32 -21.11 7.58
N ARG A 233 11.41 -20.41 7.23
CA ARG A 233 12.24 -20.74 6.06
C ARG A 233 12.92 -22.08 6.31
N HIS A 234 12.74 -22.98 5.37
CA HIS A 234 13.69 -24.06 5.02
C HIS A 234 14.20 -23.79 3.61
#